data_589f497862ba5f7aa398842eb521fddf
#
_entry.id   589f497862ba5f7aa398842eb521fddf
#
_cell.length_a   1.000
_cell.length_b   1.000
_cell.length_c   1.000
_cell.angle_alpha   90.00
_cell.angle_beta   90.00
_cell.angle_gamma   90.00
#
_symmetry.space_group_name_H-M   'P 1'
#
loop_
_entity.id
_entity.type
_entity.pdbx_description
1 polymer ?
#
loop_
_entity_poly.entity_id
_entity_poly.type
_entity_poly.pdbx_seq_one_letter_code
_entity_poly.pdbx_strand_id
1 'polypeptide(L)'
;MYALYLLSEEANTSLAWLLWVALGFFVLMVFVGWWTSRNKGEQVEAQAGQAEAHEALKAEMAADDLTKLEGIGPKVAKILNDAGIKTFDDLAKADAAEVDKVLDANRLQMLDSEGWIEQAKLAAKGDMEALAKLQDELKGGRKA
;
A
#
# COMPACT_ATOMS: atom_id res chain seq x y z
N MET A 1 24.60 -28.10 71.82
CA MET A 1 24.71 -27.00 70.89
C MET A 1 25.24 -27.35 69.50
N TYR A 2 25.88 -28.49 69.28
CA TYR A 2 26.40 -28.89 67.95
C TYR A 2 25.37 -29.53 67.00
N ALA A 3 24.32 -30.15 67.57
CA ALA A 3 23.29 -30.80 66.73
C ALA A 3 22.39 -29.85 65.93
N LEU A 4 22.25 -28.63 66.38
CA LEU A 4 21.45 -27.58 65.62
C LEU A 4 22.22 -26.95 64.45
N TYR A 5 23.55 -27.00 64.49
CA TYR A 5 24.41 -26.46 63.46
C TYR A 5 24.48 -27.35 62.22
N LEU A 6 24.40 -28.68 62.42
CA LEU A 6 24.42 -29.64 61.32
C LEU A 6 23.10 -29.68 60.50
N LEU A 7 21.96 -29.33 61.14
CA LEU A 7 20.69 -29.30 60.46
C LEU A 7 20.48 -28.03 59.57
N SER A 8 21.28 -26.98 59.83
CA SER A 8 21.21 -25.76 59.00
C SER A 8 22.06 -25.82 57.73
N GLU A 9 23.04 -26.72 57.69
CA GLU A 9 23.96 -26.82 56.56
C GLU A 9 23.42 -27.72 55.43
N GLU A 10 22.66 -28.75 55.79
CA GLU A 10 22.04 -29.62 54.77
C GLU A 10 20.83 -28.96 54.05
N ALA A 11 20.12 -28.06 54.71
CA ALA A 11 18.99 -27.37 54.11
C ALA A 11 19.41 -26.32 53.05
N ASN A 12 20.64 -25.80 53.19
CA ASN A 12 21.14 -24.75 52.30
C ASN A 12 21.69 -25.28 50.95
N THR A 13 22.21 -26.52 50.96
CA THR A 13 22.77 -27.10 49.73
C THR A 13 21.71 -27.68 48.80
N SER A 14 20.59 -28.15 49.36
CA SER A 14 19.48 -28.70 48.57
C SER A 14 18.62 -27.62 47.89
N LEU A 15 18.66 -26.40 48.41
CA LEU A 15 17.94 -25.24 47.80
C LEU A 15 18.84 -24.42 46.85
N ALA A 16 20.16 -24.47 47.07
CA ALA A 16 21.10 -23.69 46.25
C ALA A 16 21.10 -24.14 44.76
N TRP A 17 20.95 -25.43 44.50
CA TRP A 17 20.91 -25.94 43.13
C TRP A 17 19.60 -25.48 42.39
N LEU A 18 18.47 -25.36 43.14
CA LEU A 18 17.23 -24.83 42.60
C LEU A 18 17.36 -23.38 42.15
N LEU A 19 18.14 -22.58 42.88
CA LEU A 19 18.44 -21.18 42.46
C LEU A 19 19.24 -21.15 41.16
N TRP A 20 20.19 -22.09 41.01
CA TRP A 20 20.97 -22.21 39.77
C TRP A 20 20.10 -22.69 38.59
N VAL A 21 19.16 -23.60 38.84
CA VAL A 21 18.20 -24.07 37.84
C VAL A 21 17.24 -22.94 37.47
N ALA A 22 16.72 -22.20 38.46
CA ALA A 22 15.86 -21.04 38.21
C ALA A 22 16.59 -19.94 37.44
N LEU A 23 17.85 -19.67 37.81
CA LEU A 23 18.69 -18.69 37.10
C LEU A 23 18.95 -19.12 35.65
N GLY A 24 19.29 -20.40 35.45
CA GLY A 24 19.50 -20.99 34.12
C GLY A 24 18.26 -20.93 33.25
N PHE A 25 17.07 -21.20 33.81
CA PHE A 25 15.79 -21.09 33.12
C PHE A 25 15.45 -19.64 32.77
N PHE A 26 15.75 -18.72 33.69
CA PHE A 26 15.53 -17.28 33.41
C PHE A 26 16.44 -16.76 32.30
N VAL A 27 17.72 -17.13 32.29
CA VAL A 27 18.66 -16.78 31.22
C VAL A 27 18.22 -17.38 29.87
N LEU A 28 17.75 -18.65 29.90
CA LEU A 28 17.25 -19.32 28.71
C LEU A 28 15.97 -18.62 28.17
N MET A 29 15.08 -18.23 29.07
CA MET A 29 13.85 -17.49 28.68
C MET A 29 14.16 -16.11 28.08
N VAL A 30 15.14 -15.38 28.66
CA VAL A 30 15.61 -14.11 28.11
C VAL A 30 16.30 -14.33 26.77
N PHE A 31 17.10 -15.39 26.63
CA PHE A 31 17.78 -15.70 25.38
C PHE A 31 16.80 -16.09 24.26
N VAL A 32 15.78 -16.89 24.57
CA VAL A 32 14.71 -17.26 23.65
C VAL A 32 13.89 -16.03 23.29
N GLY A 33 13.55 -15.19 24.26
CA GLY A 33 12.84 -13.93 24.03
C GLY A 33 13.64 -12.96 23.13
N TRP A 34 14.95 -12.86 23.35
CA TRP A 34 15.83 -12.05 22.52
C TRP A 34 16.02 -12.65 21.12
N TRP A 35 16.12 -13.99 21.01
CA TRP A 35 16.21 -14.70 19.74
C TRP A 35 14.92 -14.54 18.90
N THR A 36 13.76 -14.70 19.53
CA THR A 36 12.46 -14.50 18.83
C THR A 36 12.19 -13.04 18.50
N SER A 37 12.72 -12.10 19.32
CA SER A 37 12.60 -10.67 19.02
C SER A 37 13.49 -10.24 17.83
N ARG A 38 14.64 -10.87 17.66
CA ARG A 38 15.50 -10.64 16.47
C ARG A 38 14.87 -11.16 15.17
N ASN A 39 14.22 -12.31 15.24
CA ASN A 39 13.56 -12.88 14.05
C ASN A 39 12.24 -12.15 13.68
N LYS A 40 11.61 -11.43 14.63
CA LYS A 40 10.40 -10.63 14.32
C LYS A 40 10.69 -9.37 13.51
N GLY A 41 11.89 -8.78 13.66
CA GLY A 41 12.27 -7.60 12.88
C GLY A 41 12.38 -7.90 11.37
N GLU A 42 12.92 -9.04 11.03
CA GLU A 42 13.13 -9.45 9.64
C GLU A 42 11.83 -9.91 8.93
N GLN A 43 10.90 -10.49 9.70
CA GLN A 43 9.60 -10.93 9.14
C GLN A 43 8.60 -9.79 8.99
N VAL A 44 8.69 -8.74 9.80
CA VAL A 44 7.79 -7.57 9.70
C VAL A 44 8.19 -6.70 8.51
N GLU A 45 9.49 -6.54 8.23
CA GLU A 45 9.95 -5.82 7.03
C GLU A 45 9.67 -6.60 5.74
N ALA A 46 9.81 -7.92 5.75
CA ALA A 46 9.48 -8.75 4.59
C ALA A 46 7.97 -8.80 4.30
N GLN A 47 7.13 -8.76 5.33
CA GLN A 47 5.67 -8.74 5.17
C GLN A 47 5.14 -7.35 4.82
N ALA A 48 5.75 -6.27 5.32
CA ALA A 48 5.39 -4.92 4.93
C ALA A 48 5.73 -4.66 3.47
N GLY A 49 6.92 -5.05 3.01
CA GLY A 49 7.31 -4.93 1.61
C GLY A 49 6.47 -5.80 0.66
N GLN A 50 6.01 -6.97 1.10
CA GLN A 50 5.12 -7.83 0.31
C GLN A 50 3.66 -7.32 0.31
N ALA A 51 3.19 -6.72 1.40
CA ALA A 51 1.87 -6.12 1.47
C ALA A 51 1.79 -4.86 0.59
N GLU A 52 2.79 -4.00 0.63
CA GLU A 52 2.88 -2.81 -0.23
C GLU A 52 3.04 -3.20 -1.71
N ALA A 53 3.86 -4.19 -2.03
CA ALA A 53 4.00 -4.70 -3.38
C ALA A 53 2.73 -5.39 -3.88
N HIS A 54 1.99 -6.10 -3.02
CA HIS A 54 0.74 -6.76 -3.37
C HIS A 54 -0.41 -5.75 -3.51
N GLU A 55 -0.41 -4.70 -2.70
CA GLU A 55 -1.37 -3.61 -2.78
C GLU A 55 -1.11 -2.71 -4.00
N ALA A 56 0.16 -2.44 -4.33
CA ALA A 56 0.56 -1.76 -5.55
C ALA A 56 0.19 -2.57 -6.81
N LEU A 57 0.46 -3.88 -6.84
CA LEU A 57 0.04 -4.78 -7.91
C LEU A 57 -1.48 -4.89 -8.04
N LYS A 58 -2.21 -4.92 -6.92
CA LYS A 58 -3.67 -4.92 -6.91
C LYS A 58 -4.26 -3.58 -7.36
N ALA A 59 -3.62 -2.47 -7.00
CA ALA A 59 -3.99 -1.13 -7.47
C ALA A 59 -3.70 -0.97 -8.97
N GLU A 60 -2.62 -1.57 -9.48
CA GLU A 60 -2.28 -1.57 -10.90
C GLU A 60 -3.18 -2.51 -11.72
N MET A 61 -3.61 -3.64 -11.14
CA MET A 61 -4.61 -4.54 -11.74
C MET A 61 -6.04 -3.99 -11.70
N ALA A 62 -6.32 -2.99 -10.83
CA ALA A 62 -7.60 -2.31 -10.74
C ALA A 62 -7.63 -1.00 -11.54
N ALA A 63 -6.52 -0.59 -12.16
CA ALA A 63 -6.45 0.59 -12.99
C ALA A 63 -7.05 0.32 -14.37
N ASP A 64 -7.89 1.23 -14.80
CA ASP A 64 -8.40 1.20 -16.17
C ASP A 64 -7.38 1.79 -17.14
N ASP A 65 -7.43 1.36 -18.38
CA ASP A 65 -6.61 1.93 -19.44
C ASP A 65 -7.22 3.26 -19.93
N LEU A 66 -6.79 4.34 -19.29
CA LEU A 66 -7.26 5.70 -19.62
C LEU A 66 -6.91 6.12 -21.05
N THR A 67 -5.97 5.44 -21.71
CA THR A 67 -5.62 5.75 -23.12
C THR A 67 -6.72 5.37 -24.11
N LYS A 68 -7.76 4.66 -23.67
CA LYS A 68 -8.98 4.41 -24.46
C LYS A 68 -9.84 5.65 -24.67
N LEU A 69 -9.62 6.68 -23.85
CA LEU A 69 -10.30 7.95 -23.99
C LEU A 69 -9.56 8.83 -25.00
N GLU A 70 -10.30 9.41 -25.94
CA GLU A 70 -9.69 10.24 -26.96
C GLU A 70 -9.06 11.49 -26.37
N GLY A 71 -7.83 11.78 -26.78
CA GLY A 71 -7.02 12.88 -26.26
C GLY A 71 -6.13 12.51 -25.09
N ILE A 72 -6.30 11.34 -24.49
CA ILE A 72 -5.44 10.84 -23.43
C ILE A 72 -4.38 9.90 -24.00
N GLY A 73 -3.17 10.43 -24.19
CA GLY A 73 -2.02 9.63 -24.55
C GLY A 73 -1.33 8.99 -23.31
N PRO A 74 -0.35 8.09 -23.53
CA PRO A 74 0.32 7.39 -22.43
C PRO A 74 1.02 8.34 -21.44
N LYS A 75 1.47 9.50 -21.89
CA LYS A 75 2.06 10.52 -21.00
C LYS A 75 1.00 11.12 -20.07
N VAL A 76 -0.18 11.45 -20.62
CA VAL A 76 -1.29 12.03 -19.85
C VAL A 76 -1.86 10.99 -18.88
N ALA A 77 -2.08 9.77 -19.34
CA ALA A 77 -2.55 8.67 -18.52
C ALA A 77 -1.61 8.44 -17.30
N LYS A 78 -0.29 8.48 -17.52
CA LYS A 78 0.68 8.36 -16.42
C LYS A 78 0.56 9.53 -15.43
N ILE A 79 0.42 10.77 -15.90
CA ILE A 79 0.27 11.95 -15.05
C ILE A 79 -1.01 11.87 -14.21
N LEU A 80 -2.12 11.42 -14.80
CA LEU A 80 -3.38 11.23 -14.10
C LEU A 80 -3.26 10.11 -13.04
N ASN A 81 -2.62 8.99 -13.38
CA ASN A 81 -2.36 7.89 -12.45
C ASN A 81 -1.48 8.35 -11.27
N ASP A 82 -0.44 9.13 -11.53
CA ASP A 82 0.45 9.70 -10.50
C ASP A 82 -0.32 10.70 -9.59
N ALA A 83 -1.36 11.36 -10.12
CA ALA A 83 -2.27 12.22 -9.37
C ALA A 83 -3.39 11.45 -8.62
N GLY A 84 -3.43 10.12 -8.73
CA GLY A 84 -4.42 9.27 -8.05
C GLY A 84 -5.67 8.95 -8.88
N ILE A 85 -5.77 9.44 -10.11
CA ILE A 85 -6.86 9.16 -11.05
C ILE A 85 -6.47 7.94 -11.88
N LYS A 86 -6.91 6.75 -11.46
CA LYS A 86 -6.47 5.47 -12.03
C LYS A 86 -7.55 4.74 -12.81
N THR A 87 -8.82 5.08 -12.59
CA THR A 87 -9.97 4.41 -13.23
C THR A 87 -10.82 5.40 -13.99
N PHE A 88 -11.67 4.89 -14.88
CA PHE A 88 -12.68 5.73 -15.54
C PHE A 88 -13.64 6.35 -14.52
N ASP A 89 -13.96 5.65 -13.44
CA ASP A 89 -14.84 6.13 -12.39
C ASP A 89 -14.19 7.27 -11.59
N ASP A 90 -12.89 7.20 -11.32
CA ASP A 90 -12.13 8.29 -10.68
C ASP A 90 -12.16 9.54 -11.54
N LEU A 91 -11.88 9.41 -12.83
CA LEU A 91 -11.88 10.53 -13.76
C LEU A 91 -13.29 11.09 -13.97
N ALA A 92 -14.32 10.23 -14.02
CA ALA A 92 -15.71 10.65 -14.15
C ALA A 92 -16.23 11.48 -12.97
N LYS A 93 -15.66 11.27 -11.79
CA LYS A 93 -15.99 11.98 -10.54
C LYS A 93 -15.06 13.16 -10.26
N ALA A 94 -13.95 13.28 -10.97
CA ALA A 94 -12.99 14.35 -10.79
C ALA A 94 -13.59 15.71 -11.18
N ASP A 95 -13.17 16.76 -10.50
CA ASP A 95 -13.47 18.13 -10.88
C ASP A 95 -12.54 18.56 -12.04
N ALA A 96 -13.09 19.15 -13.08
CA ALA A 96 -12.32 19.60 -14.24
C ALA A 96 -11.21 20.57 -13.83
N ALA A 97 -11.49 21.49 -12.89
CA ALA A 97 -10.48 22.44 -12.42
C ALA A 97 -9.35 21.78 -11.62
N GLU A 98 -9.59 20.63 -10.98
CA GLU A 98 -8.53 19.86 -10.32
C GLU A 98 -7.67 19.11 -11.34
N VAL A 99 -8.29 18.50 -12.35
CA VAL A 99 -7.58 17.86 -13.46
C VAL A 99 -6.74 18.87 -14.21
N ASP A 100 -7.29 20.03 -14.50
CA ASP A 100 -6.57 21.12 -15.20
C ASP A 100 -5.36 21.60 -14.40
N LYS A 101 -5.45 21.73 -13.06
CA LYS A 101 -4.29 22.04 -12.21
C LYS A 101 -3.18 20.99 -12.32
N VAL A 102 -3.53 19.72 -12.40
CA VAL A 102 -2.55 18.63 -12.58
C VAL A 102 -1.90 18.75 -13.96
N LEU A 103 -2.66 19.07 -15.00
CA LEU A 103 -2.14 19.31 -16.35
C LEU A 103 -1.24 20.53 -16.41
N ASP A 104 -1.64 21.63 -15.80
CA ASP A 104 -0.86 22.89 -15.72
C ASP A 104 0.49 22.68 -15.05
N ALA A 105 0.52 21.95 -13.92
CA ALA A 105 1.74 21.58 -13.21
C ALA A 105 2.72 20.78 -14.09
N ASN A 106 2.20 20.05 -15.09
CA ASN A 106 2.96 19.24 -16.03
C ASN A 106 3.17 19.91 -17.41
N ARG A 107 2.88 21.21 -17.53
CA ARG A 107 3.01 22.03 -18.76
C ARG A 107 2.12 21.52 -19.90
N LEU A 108 0.92 21.11 -19.57
CA LEU A 108 -0.09 20.59 -20.51
C LEU A 108 -1.34 21.47 -20.57
N GLN A 109 -1.20 22.78 -20.36
CA GLN A 109 -2.29 23.77 -20.34
C GLN A 109 -3.12 23.84 -21.64
N MET A 110 -2.65 23.20 -22.69
CA MET A 110 -3.36 23.18 -23.97
C MET A 110 -4.42 22.09 -24.06
N LEU A 111 -4.49 21.21 -23.06
CA LEU A 111 -5.42 20.10 -23.01
C LEU A 111 -6.67 20.52 -22.23
N ASP A 112 -7.78 19.93 -22.59
CA ASP A 112 -9.10 20.21 -22.02
C ASP A 112 -9.60 18.95 -21.32
N SER A 113 -9.79 19.04 -20.01
CA SER A 113 -10.21 17.90 -19.20
C SER A 113 -11.71 17.59 -19.28
N GLU A 114 -12.55 18.58 -19.68
CA GLU A 114 -14.00 18.39 -19.71
C GLU A 114 -14.43 17.27 -20.65
N GLY A 115 -13.85 17.23 -21.87
CA GLY A 115 -14.12 16.16 -22.82
C GLY A 115 -13.72 14.78 -22.33
N TRP A 116 -12.65 14.68 -21.54
CA TRP A 116 -12.22 13.42 -20.96
C TRP A 116 -13.15 12.96 -19.84
N ILE A 117 -13.64 13.88 -19.01
CA ILE A 117 -14.61 13.59 -17.94
C ILE A 117 -15.92 13.09 -18.53
N GLU A 118 -16.40 13.70 -19.64
CA GLU A 118 -17.60 13.22 -20.33
C GLU A 118 -17.41 11.80 -20.88
N GLN A 119 -16.28 11.54 -21.53
CA GLN A 119 -15.93 10.20 -22.02
C GLN A 119 -15.81 9.19 -20.86
N ALA A 120 -15.15 9.57 -19.77
CA ALA A 120 -14.97 8.72 -18.61
C ALA A 120 -16.31 8.33 -17.96
N LYS A 121 -17.29 9.22 -17.93
CA LYS A 121 -18.65 8.93 -17.44
C LYS A 121 -19.36 7.85 -18.28
N LEU A 122 -19.13 7.80 -19.58
CA LEU A 122 -19.68 6.77 -20.45
C LEU A 122 -18.93 5.46 -20.30
N ALA A 123 -17.59 5.51 -20.26
CA ALA A 123 -16.74 4.35 -20.05
C ALA A 123 -17.01 3.67 -18.70
N ALA A 124 -17.15 4.43 -17.62
CA ALA A 124 -17.46 3.92 -16.28
C ALA A 124 -18.84 3.23 -16.21
N LYS A 125 -19.79 3.65 -17.04
CA LYS A 125 -21.11 3.00 -17.18
C LYS A 125 -21.07 1.76 -18.09
N GLY A 126 -19.97 1.53 -18.80
CA GLY A 126 -19.87 0.47 -19.79
C GLY A 126 -20.58 0.76 -21.10
N ASP A 127 -21.02 2.00 -21.33
CA ASP A 127 -21.72 2.43 -22.54
C ASP A 127 -20.71 2.76 -23.65
N MET A 128 -20.13 1.70 -24.23
CA MET A 128 -19.09 1.83 -25.25
C MET A 128 -19.64 2.35 -26.58
N GLU A 129 -20.94 2.20 -26.84
CA GLU A 129 -21.56 2.72 -28.06
C GLU A 129 -21.71 4.25 -28.01
N ALA A 130 -22.19 4.76 -26.88
CA ALA A 130 -22.27 6.20 -26.66
C ALA A 130 -20.87 6.83 -26.57
N LEU A 131 -19.90 6.14 -25.98
CA LEU A 131 -18.52 6.57 -25.95
C LEU A 131 -17.94 6.72 -27.37
N ALA A 132 -18.11 5.72 -28.21
CA ALA A 132 -17.63 5.78 -29.60
C ALA A 132 -18.26 6.94 -30.40
N LYS A 133 -19.57 7.14 -30.24
CA LYS A 133 -20.26 8.30 -30.87
C LYS A 133 -19.69 9.64 -30.39
N LEU A 134 -19.47 9.77 -29.09
CA LEU A 134 -18.88 10.99 -28.54
C LEU A 134 -17.45 11.19 -29.05
N GLN A 135 -16.64 10.12 -29.16
CA GLN A 135 -15.29 10.21 -29.72
C GLN A 135 -15.25 10.62 -31.17
N ASP A 136 -16.22 10.20 -31.98
CA ASP A 136 -16.35 10.63 -33.38
C ASP A 136 -16.65 12.14 -33.50
N GLU A 137 -17.27 12.74 -32.48
CA GLU A 137 -17.58 14.20 -32.43
C GLU A 137 -16.41 15.01 -31.85
N LEU A 138 -15.44 14.35 -31.19
CA LEU A 138 -14.30 15.01 -30.56
C LEU A 138 -13.12 15.05 -31.53
N LYS A 139 -12.25 16.01 -31.32
CA LYS A 139 -10.92 16.10 -31.95
C LYS A 139 -9.87 16.24 -30.85
N GLY A 140 -9.18 15.16 -30.52
CA GLY A 140 -8.19 15.16 -29.46
C GLY A 140 -8.77 15.42 -28.07
N GLY A 141 -10.00 14.93 -27.84
CA GLY A 141 -10.72 15.06 -26.58
C GLY A 141 -11.53 16.37 -26.44
N ARG A 142 -11.57 17.22 -27.45
CA ARG A 142 -12.34 18.48 -27.45
C ARG A 142 -13.50 18.43 -28.42
N LYS A 143 -14.59 19.09 -28.06
CA LYS A 143 -15.69 19.35 -29.02
C LYS A 143 -15.19 20.28 -30.14
N ALA A 144 -15.43 19.86 -31.39
CA ALA A 144 -15.01 20.61 -32.58
C ALA A 144 -15.81 21.90 -32.76
#